data_ed0f22d16280da570341c24160d7ad68
#
_entry.id   ed0f22d16280da570341c24160d7ad68
#
_cell.length_a   1.000
_cell.length_b   1.000
_cell.length_c   1.000
_cell.angle_alpha   90.00
_cell.angle_beta   90.00
_cell.angle_gamma   90.00
#
_symmetry.space_group_name_H-M   'P 1'
#
loop_
_entity.id
_entity.type
_entity.pdbx_description
1 polymer ?
#
loop_
_entity_poly.entity_id
_entity_poly.type
_entity_poly.pdbx_seq_one_letter_code
_entity_poly.pdbx_strand_id
1 'polypeptide(L)'
;LPPPMAAAPASGQPAPLTAIAPLLAQAQARWQGAPVAVLTVQNPGDANARISAIGNFAAGPVREAGILVFDGVSGALLAERPARQSVPRAARDLWLGLHEGLFAGAVLRALYLLSGLLGCVMIATGMVLWSAKRSARQPSVGHALVSRLNPAAILGLPVAIAAYLWANRLWPIGMEARAQWELHALFATWLVSFVWAACTAPAKAWRWLAWCAALGFGLLPVLNAATSHRNLLQPMQTGDAVMAGMDLGFIALGLAFAAGALAMQHRQKVRR
;
A
#
# COMPACT_ATOMS: atom_id res chain seq x y z
N LEU A 1 3.65 -2.98 13.02
CA LEU A 1 3.28 -3.92 14.09
C LEU A 1 4.47 -4.06 15.04
N PRO A 2 4.28 -3.99 16.36
CA PRO A 2 5.35 -4.30 17.30
C PRO A 2 5.81 -5.73 17.04
N PRO A 3 7.11 -6.03 17.22
CA PRO A 3 7.60 -7.40 17.03
C PRO A 3 6.72 -8.33 17.87
N PRO A 4 6.30 -9.47 17.32
CA PRO A 4 5.67 -10.49 18.12
C PRO A 4 6.60 -10.75 19.31
N MET A 5 6.06 -10.81 20.52
CA MET A 5 6.82 -11.33 21.64
C MET A 5 7.36 -12.67 21.16
N ALA A 6 8.68 -12.87 21.30
CA ALA A 6 9.46 -13.88 20.61
C ALA A 6 8.66 -15.16 20.36
N ALA A 7 8.49 -15.51 19.09
CA ALA A 7 7.77 -16.71 18.71
C ALA A 7 8.44 -17.89 19.43
N ALA A 8 7.68 -18.57 20.27
CA ALA A 8 8.19 -19.79 20.86
C ALA A 8 8.41 -20.80 19.69
N PRO A 9 9.58 -21.45 19.59
CA PRO A 9 9.76 -22.49 18.59
C PRO A 9 8.75 -23.62 18.84
N ALA A 10 8.29 -24.26 17.76
CA ALA A 10 7.42 -25.42 17.89
C ALA A 10 8.15 -26.53 18.68
N SER A 11 7.44 -27.16 19.61
CA SER A 11 7.99 -28.26 20.42
C SER A 11 7.97 -29.58 19.67
N GLY A 12 7.13 -29.70 18.62
CA GLY A 12 6.85 -30.94 17.92
C GLY A 12 5.95 -31.92 18.71
N GLN A 13 5.46 -31.51 19.89
CA GLN A 13 4.55 -32.30 20.69
C GLN A 13 3.11 -31.89 20.40
N PRO A 14 2.23 -32.76 19.90
CA PRO A 14 0.85 -32.43 19.61
C PRO A 14 0.08 -32.13 20.91
N ALA A 15 -0.63 -30.99 20.94
CA ALA A 15 -1.52 -30.61 22.04
C ALA A 15 -2.77 -29.90 21.49
N PRO A 16 -3.96 -30.14 22.06
CA PRO A 16 -5.17 -29.49 21.61
C PRO A 16 -5.15 -27.99 21.94
N LEU A 17 -5.65 -27.17 21.00
CA LEU A 17 -5.77 -25.74 21.23
C LEU A 17 -6.97 -25.46 22.16
N THR A 18 -6.78 -24.55 23.12
CA THR A 18 -7.86 -24.09 24.01
C THR A 18 -8.94 -23.34 23.25
N ALA A 19 -10.16 -23.24 23.81
CA ALA A 19 -11.23 -22.49 23.23
C ALA A 19 -10.89 -20.99 23.15
N ILE A 20 -11.07 -20.37 21.99
CA ILE A 20 -10.71 -18.97 21.72
C ILE A 20 -11.72 -17.98 22.35
N ALA A 21 -13.01 -18.34 22.40
CA ALA A 21 -14.06 -17.45 22.87
C ALA A 21 -13.86 -16.92 24.31
N PRO A 22 -13.48 -17.75 25.29
CA PRO A 22 -13.16 -17.26 26.63
C PRO A 22 -12.00 -16.29 26.68
N LEU A 23 -10.96 -16.49 25.82
CA LEU A 23 -9.80 -15.61 25.75
C LEU A 23 -10.16 -14.24 25.16
N LEU A 24 -11.04 -14.20 24.15
CA LEU A 24 -11.57 -12.96 23.61
C LEU A 24 -12.37 -12.19 24.65
N ALA A 25 -13.26 -12.87 25.41
CA ALA A 25 -14.02 -12.25 26.47
C ALA A 25 -13.11 -11.68 27.58
N GLN A 26 -12.05 -12.41 27.95
CA GLN A 26 -11.05 -11.95 28.91
C GLN A 26 -10.28 -10.73 28.40
N ALA A 27 -9.89 -10.71 27.13
CA ALA A 27 -9.22 -9.58 26.50
C ALA A 27 -10.12 -8.33 26.47
N GLN A 28 -11.37 -8.48 26.08
CA GLN A 28 -12.35 -7.39 26.06
C GLN A 28 -12.61 -6.84 27.46
N ALA A 29 -12.75 -7.71 28.46
CA ALA A 29 -12.93 -7.27 29.85
C ALA A 29 -11.75 -6.44 30.35
N ARG A 30 -10.50 -6.83 30.02
CA ARG A 30 -9.30 -6.06 30.39
C ARG A 30 -9.19 -4.72 29.68
N TRP A 31 -9.71 -4.62 28.48
CA TRP A 31 -9.73 -3.39 27.68
C TRP A 31 -11.06 -2.63 27.79
N GLN A 32 -11.79 -2.80 28.90
CA GLN A 32 -13.02 -2.07 29.20
C GLN A 32 -14.09 -2.15 28.08
N GLY A 33 -14.19 -3.32 27.47
CA GLY A 33 -15.13 -3.58 26.36
C GLY A 33 -14.59 -3.25 24.96
N ALA A 34 -13.37 -2.74 24.84
CA ALA A 34 -12.80 -2.47 23.51
C ALA A 34 -12.59 -3.78 22.71
N PRO A 35 -12.92 -3.79 21.41
CA PRO A 35 -12.86 -5.01 20.61
C PRO A 35 -11.43 -5.45 20.34
N VAL A 36 -11.23 -6.75 20.21
CA VAL A 36 -9.99 -7.33 19.68
C VAL A 36 -9.95 -7.09 18.16
N ALA A 37 -8.91 -6.44 17.67
CA ALA A 37 -8.75 -6.17 16.24
C ALA A 37 -8.05 -7.31 15.51
N VAL A 38 -7.06 -7.93 16.16
CA VAL A 38 -6.29 -9.03 15.55
C VAL A 38 -6.08 -10.13 16.57
N LEU A 39 -6.33 -11.36 16.15
CA LEU A 39 -5.99 -12.57 16.89
C LEU A 39 -4.98 -13.36 16.05
N THR A 40 -3.84 -13.69 16.66
CA THR A 40 -2.82 -14.50 16.00
C THR A 40 -2.58 -15.77 16.79
N VAL A 41 -2.65 -16.90 16.15
CA VAL A 41 -2.30 -18.21 16.73
C VAL A 41 -0.98 -18.64 16.13
N GLN A 42 0.01 -18.86 16.98
CA GLN A 42 1.32 -19.41 16.61
C GLN A 42 1.37 -20.87 17.01
N ASN A 43 2.01 -21.71 16.19
CA ASN A 43 2.15 -23.16 16.39
C ASN A 43 0.82 -23.85 16.75
N PRO A 44 -0.25 -23.72 15.95
CA PRO A 44 -1.53 -24.34 16.27
C PRO A 44 -1.40 -25.86 16.32
N GLY A 45 -1.91 -26.48 17.40
CA GLY A 45 -1.83 -27.94 17.59
C GLY A 45 -0.52 -28.43 18.24
N ASP A 46 0.35 -27.53 18.69
CA ASP A 46 1.61 -27.81 19.38
C ASP A 46 1.53 -27.42 20.87
N ALA A 47 2.27 -28.13 21.73
CA ALA A 47 2.34 -27.80 23.16
C ALA A 47 2.90 -26.40 23.44
N ASN A 48 3.68 -25.81 22.53
CA ASN A 48 4.16 -24.44 22.57
C ASN A 48 3.25 -23.46 21.82
N ALA A 49 1.96 -23.79 21.61
CA ALA A 49 1.01 -22.90 20.98
C ALA A 49 0.89 -21.57 21.76
N ARG A 50 0.83 -20.43 21.07
CA ARG A 50 0.63 -19.09 21.64
C ARG A 50 -0.52 -18.39 20.95
N ILE A 51 -1.39 -17.75 21.71
CA ILE A 51 -2.49 -16.95 21.19
C ILE A 51 -2.26 -15.49 21.61
N SER A 52 -2.07 -14.62 20.63
CA SER A 52 -1.89 -13.18 20.86
C SER A 52 -3.14 -12.43 20.45
N ALA A 53 -3.73 -11.68 21.36
CA ALA A 53 -4.82 -10.76 21.10
C ALA A 53 -4.27 -9.33 21.06
N ILE A 54 -4.58 -8.57 20.01
CA ILE A 54 -4.20 -7.18 19.83
C ILE A 54 -5.46 -6.34 19.84
N GLY A 55 -5.49 -5.31 20.67
CA GLY A 55 -6.61 -4.38 20.81
C GLY A 55 -6.80 -3.51 19.55
N ASN A 56 -7.91 -2.78 19.50
CA ASN A 56 -8.24 -1.94 18.36
C ASN A 56 -7.31 -0.71 18.28
N PHE A 57 -6.31 -0.81 17.40
CA PHE A 57 -5.37 0.27 17.09
C PHE A 57 -5.92 1.32 16.11
N ALA A 58 -7.14 1.14 15.64
CA ALA A 58 -7.83 2.06 14.72
C ALA A 58 -8.95 2.86 15.38
N ALA A 59 -9.07 2.79 16.72
CA ALA A 59 -10.13 3.48 17.46
C ALA A 59 -9.97 5.02 17.48
N GLY A 60 -8.74 5.51 17.26
CA GLY A 60 -8.41 6.94 17.29
C GLY A 60 -7.18 7.29 16.48
N PRO A 61 -6.78 8.58 16.47
CA PRO A 61 -5.63 9.04 15.70
C PRO A 61 -4.28 8.53 16.23
N VAL A 62 -4.23 8.07 17.47
CA VAL A 62 -3.04 7.44 18.05
C VAL A 62 -3.12 5.94 17.82
N ARG A 63 -2.14 5.37 17.13
CA ARG A 63 -2.07 3.93 16.85
C ARG A 63 -1.63 3.15 18.09
N GLU A 64 -2.40 3.21 19.13
CA GLU A 64 -2.16 2.49 20.37
C GLU A 64 -2.95 1.18 20.40
N ALA A 65 -2.30 0.08 20.80
CA ALA A 65 -2.99 -1.17 21.09
C ALA A 65 -2.31 -1.91 22.23
N GLY A 66 -3.11 -2.38 23.15
CA GLY A 66 -2.68 -3.38 24.12
C GLY A 66 -2.48 -4.73 23.44
N ILE A 67 -1.56 -5.52 23.96
CA ILE A 67 -1.34 -6.89 23.52
C ILE A 67 -1.43 -7.80 24.73
N LEU A 68 -2.22 -8.85 24.59
CA LEU A 68 -2.29 -9.96 25.55
C LEU A 68 -1.77 -11.22 24.86
N VAL A 69 -0.94 -11.98 25.54
CA VAL A 69 -0.42 -13.25 25.06
C VAL A 69 -0.85 -14.34 26.00
N PHE A 70 -1.55 -15.33 25.46
CA PHE A 70 -2.05 -16.48 26.20
C PHE A 70 -1.30 -17.73 25.77
N ASP A 71 -1.20 -18.68 26.67
CA ASP A 71 -0.83 -20.05 26.37
C ASP A 71 -1.92 -20.70 25.53
N GLY A 72 -1.55 -21.31 24.41
CA GLY A 72 -2.53 -21.85 23.45
C GLY A 72 -3.19 -23.15 23.91
N VAL A 73 -2.62 -23.83 24.88
CA VAL A 73 -3.12 -25.11 25.43
C VAL A 73 -3.94 -24.87 26.67
N SER A 74 -3.38 -24.19 27.68
CA SER A 74 -4.02 -23.96 28.98
C SER A 74 -4.94 -22.73 29.00
N GLY A 75 -4.76 -21.78 28.07
CA GLY A 75 -5.46 -20.50 28.09
C GLY A 75 -4.92 -19.51 29.14
N ALA A 76 -3.86 -19.83 29.85
CA ALA A 76 -3.28 -18.95 30.85
C ALA A 76 -2.69 -17.69 30.22
N LEU A 77 -2.88 -16.52 30.85
CA LEU A 77 -2.26 -15.28 30.41
C LEU A 77 -0.75 -15.32 30.75
N LEU A 78 0.07 -15.26 29.73
CA LEU A 78 1.53 -15.30 29.85
C LEU A 78 2.16 -13.93 29.94
N ALA A 79 1.61 -12.98 29.19
CA ALA A 79 2.14 -11.64 29.14
C ALA A 79 1.07 -10.62 28.75
N GLU A 80 1.24 -9.43 29.28
CA GLU A 80 0.43 -8.26 28.98
C GLU A 80 1.33 -7.07 28.66
N ARG A 81 1.03 -6.39 27.56
CA ARG A 81 1.64 -5.11 27.21
C ARG A 81 0.57 -4.06 27.09
N PRO A 82 0.57 -3.04 27.97
CA PRO A 82 -0.41 -1.95 27.90
C PRO A 82 -0.23 -1.14 26.61
N ALA A 83 -1.29 -0.48 26.16
CA ALA A 83 -1.29 0.37 24.98
C ALA A 83 -0.28 1.52 25.12
N ARG A 84 -0.36 2.27 26.20
CA ARG A 84 0.49 3.45 26.45
C ARG A 84 1.72 3.09 27.28
N GLN A 85 2.93 3.28 26.73
CA GLN A 85 4.18 2.94 27.41
C GLN A 85 5.12 4.15 27.68
N SER A 86 5.16 5.15 26.77
CA SER A 86 6.01 6.34 26.92
C SER A 86 5.60 7.47 25.99
N VAL A 87 5.95 8.71 26.33
CA VAL A 87 5.65 9.90 25.52
C VAL A 87 6.26 9.82 24.11
N PRO A 88 7.55 9.42 23.92
CA PRO A 88 8.12 9.31 22.57
C PRO A 88 7.41 8.26 21.71
N ARG A 89 6.95 7.16 22.32
CA ARG A 89 6.19 6.13 21.59
C ARG A 89 4.81 6.64 21.22
N ALA A 90 4.12 7.33 22.13
CA ALA A 90 2.81 7.93 21.83
C ALA A 90 2.90 8.97 20.70
N ALA A 91 3.96 9.79 20.65
CA ALA A 91 4.20 10.72 19.57
C ALA A 91 4.41 10.00 18.22
N ARG A 92 5.25 8.94 18.21
CA ARG A 92 5.44 8.10 17.03
C ARG A 92 4.14 7.46 16.56
N ASP A 93 3.36 6.91 17.48
CA ASP A 93 2.12 6.20 17.17
C ASP A 93 1.02 7.18 16.69
N LEU A 94 1.03 8.44 17.17
CA LEU A 94 0.21 9.52 16.62
C LEU A 94 0.58 9.82 15.16
N TRP A 95 1.88 10.01 14.87
CA TRP A 95 2.34 10.26 13.49
C TRP A 95 1.96 9.12 12.54
N LEU A 96 2.16 7.87 12.98
CA LEU A 96 1.77 6.70 12.20
C LEU A 96 0.26 6.64 12.00
N GLY A 97 -0.52 6.84 13.06
CA GLY A 97 -1.98 6.80 12.99
C GLY A 97 -2.54 7.87 12.07
N LEU A 98 -2.02 9.10 12.15
CA LEU A 98 -2.37 10.19 11.22
C LEU A 98 -1.96 9.87 9.79
N HIS A 99 -0.77 9.28 9.58
CA HIS A 99 -0.30 8.92 8.24
C HIS A 99 -1.13 7.79 7.60
N GLU A 100 -1.47 6.77 8.38
CA GLU A 100 -2.26 5.61 7.90
C GLU A 100 -3.76 5.95 7.76
N GLY A 101 -4.28 6.86 8.58
CA GLY A 101 -5.69 7.25 8.55
C GLY A 101 -6.67 6.11 8.83
N LEU A 102 -6.25 5.07 9.58
CA LEU A 102 -7.09 3.88 9.84
C LEU A 102 -8.35 4.21 10.65
N PHE A 103 -8.28 5.22 11.53
CA PHE A 103 -9.40 5.71 12.33
C PHE A 103 -10.40 6.53 11.50
N ALA A 104 -10.02 6.92 10.27
CA ALA A 104 -10.81 7.82 9.45
C ALA A 104 -12.05 7.15 8.88
N GLY A 105 -13.21 7.76 9.05
CA GLY A 105 -14.43 7.40 8.34
C GLY A 105 -14.34 7.74 6.83
N ALA A 106 -15.35 7.38 6.06
CA ALA A 106 -15.34 7.50 4.60
C ALA A 106 -15.03 8.92 4.09
N VAL A 107 -15.62 9.95 4.70
CA VAL A 107 -15.40 11.36 4.31
C VAL A 107 -13.95 11.77 4.58
N LEU A 108 -13.41 11.46 5.75
CA LEU A 108 -12.04 11.82 6.10
C LEU A 108 -11.04 11.07 5.22
N ARG A 109 -11.28 9.80 4.89
CA ARG A 109 -10.45 9.04 3.92
C ARG A 109 -10.48 9.66 2.53
N ALA A 110 -11.64 10.14 2.07
CA ALA A 110 -11.74 10.87 0.80
C ALA A 110 -10.92 12.17 0.82
N LEU A 111 -10.92 12.91 1.93
CA LEU A 111 -10.09 14.10 2.11
C LEU A 111 -8.59 13.76 2.13
N TYR A 112 -8.18 12.66 2.78
CA TYR A 112 -6.80 12.18 2.73
C TYR A 112 -6.37 11.85 1.30
N LEU A 113 -7.21 11.13 0.54
CA LEU A 113 -6.95 10.80 -0.85
C LEU A 113 -6.80 12.08 -1.70
N LEU A 114 -7.75 13.03 -1.57
CA LEU A 114 -7.73 14.29 -2.31
C LEU A 114 -6.48 15.10 -1.97
N SER A 115 -6.15 15.25 -0.69
CA SER A 115 -4.96 15.95 -0.24
C SER A 115 -3.67 15.32 -0.80
N GLY A 116 -3.57 13.99 -0.77
CA GLY A 116 -2.44 13.26 -1.35
C GLY A 116 -2.30 13.48 -2.85
N LEU A 117 -3.41 13.41 -3.61
CA LEU A 117 -3.42 13.68 -5.06
C LEU A 117 -3.00 15.12 -5.37
N LEU A 118 -3.53 16.09 -4.64
CA LEU A 118 -3.14 17.50 -4.78
C LEU A 118 -1.67 17.73 -4.46
N GLY A 119 -1.15 17.06 -3.43
CA GLY A 119 0.27 17.07 -3.09
C GLY A 119 1.15 16.51 -4.22
N CYS A 120 0.76 15.38 -4.82
CA CYS A 120 1.45 14.82 -5.98
C CYS A 120 1.45 15.78 -7.18
N VAL A 121 0.32 16.39 -7.49
CA VAL A 121 0.18 17.38 -8.56
C VAL A 121 1.06 18.61 -8.28
N MET A 122 1.07 19.10 -7.04
CA MET A 122 1.90 20.25 -6.64
C MET A 122 3.39 19.93 -6.81
N ILE A 123 3.86 18.79 -6.36
CA ILE A 123 5.25 18.37 -6.51
C ILE A 123 5.61 18.20 -7.99
N ALA A 124 4.79 17.51 -8.77
CA ALA A 124 5.03 17.26 -10.19
C ALA A 124 5.09 18.57 -10.99
N THR A 125 4.12 19.47 -10.78
CA THR A 125 4.10 20.79 -11.44
C THR A 125 5.27 21.65 -11.00
N GLY A 126 5.63 21.66 -9.71
CA GLY A 126 6.79 22.35 -9.17
C GLY A 126 8.10 21.89 -9.83
N MET A 127 8.32 20.58 -9.97
CA MET A 127 9.50 20.02 -10.64
C MET A 127 9.58 20.44 -12.12
N VAL A 128 8.46 20.37 -12.85
CA VAL A 128 8.40 20.77 -14.26
C VAL A 128 8.66 22.27 -14.42
N LEU A 129 8.01 23.11 -13.63
CA LEU A 129 8.19 24.58 -13.68
C LEU A 129 9.63 24.98 -13.29
N TRP A 130 10.17 24.36 -12.25
CA TRP A 130 11.54 24.61 -11.82
C TRP A 130 12.55 24.29 -12.93
N SER A 131 12.45 23.09 -13.52
CA SER A 131 13.37 22.67 -14.58
C SER A 131 13.21 23.51 -15.85
N ALA A 132 12.00 23.88 -16.25
CA ALA A 132 11.75 24.74 -17.41
C ALA A 132 12.36 26.14 -17.22
N LYS A 133 12.14 26.76 -16.05
CA LYS A 133 12.63 28.10 -15.74
C LYS A 133 14.17 28.16 -15.66
N ARG A 134 14.79 27.12 -15.09
CA ARG A 134 16.26 27.05 -14.97
C ARG A 134 16.93 26.75 -16.31
N SER A 135 16.41 25.81 -17.08
CA SER A 135 16.95 25.48 -18.42
C SER A 135 16.89 26.68 -19.37
N ALA A 136 15.90 27.55 -19.24
CA ALA A 136 15.79 28.76 -20.05
C ALA A 136 16.78 29.87 -19.65
N ARG A 137 17.13 29.95 -18.36
CA ARG A 137 18.00 31.04 -17.85
C ARG A 137 19.48 30.68 -17.85
N GLN A 138 19.82 29.43 -17.51
CA GLN A 138 21.19 28.96 -17.36
C GLN A 138 21.28 27.52 -17.88
N PRO A 139 21.42 27.31 -19.19
CA PRO A 139 21.57 25.98 -19.75
C PRO A 139 22.86 25.34 -19.21
N SER A 140 22.71 24.17 -18.57
CA SER A 140 23.80 23.36 -18.07
C SER A 140 23.50 21.89 -18.29
N VAL A 141 24.52 21.04 -18.27
CA VAL A 141 24.39 19.58 -18.38
C VAL A 141 23.47 19.04 -17.28
N GLY A 142 23.58 19.56 -16.05
CA GLY A 142 22.73 19.17 -14.92
C GLY A 142 21.26 19.50 -15.15
N HIS A 143 20.95 20.70 -15.66
CA HIS A 143 19.56 21.08 -15.96
C HIS A 143 18.97 20.25 -17.12
N ALA A 144 19.79 19.94 -18.13
CA ALA A 144 19.38 19.05 -19.23
C ALA A 144 19.08 17.64 -18.71
N LEU A 145 19.91 17.12 -17.80
CA LEU A 145 19.70 15.81 -17.18
C LEU A 145 18.40 15.79 -16.37
N VAL A 146 18.17 16.78 -15.50
CA VAL A 146 16.92 16.89 -14.72
C VAL A 146 15.69 16.92 -15.64
N SER A 147 15.74 17.71 -16.70
CA SER A 147 14.63 17.78 -17.68
C SER A 147 14.35 16.43 -18.36
N ARG A 148 15.40 15.62 -18.59
CA ARG A 148 15.25 14.27 -19.15
C ARG A 148 14.71 13.28 -18.14
N LEU A 149 15.08 13.39 -16.86
CA LEU A 149 14.67 12.45 -15.82
C LEU A 149 13.29 12.75 -15.21
N ASN A 150 12.79 13.99 -15.32
CA ASN A 150 11.47 14.36 -14.81
C ASN A 150 10.33 13.43 -15.24
N PRO A 151 10.24 12.98 -16.53
CA PRO A 151 9.20 12.02 -16.92
C PRO A 151 9.25 10.71 -16.11
N ALA A 152 10.45 10.19 -15.85
CA ALA A 152 10.62 8.96 -15.06
C ALA A 152 10.34 9.19 -13.57
N ALA A 153 10.70 10.33 -13.02
CA ALA A 153 10.38 10.66 -11.63
C ALA A 153 8.87 10.82 -11.41
N ILE A 154 8.14 11.43 -12.36
CA ILE A 154 6.72 11.76 -12.21
C ILE A 154 5.81 10.66 -12.73
N LEU A 155 6.05 10.13 -13.93
CA LEU A 155 5.22 9.10 -14.56
C LEU A 155 5.79 7.68 -14.41
N GLY A 156 7.11 7.54 -14.24
CA GLY A 156 7.73 6.24 -14.03
C GLY A 156 7.33 5.59 -12.71
N LEU A 157 7.08 6.38 -11.65
CA LEU A 157 6.58 5.84 -10.38
C LEU A 157 5.18 5.24 -10.49
N PRO A 158 4.17 5.90 -11.08
CA PRO A 158 2.89 5.25 -11.39
C PRO A 158 3.02 3.96 -12.22
N VAL A 159 3.91 3.94 -13.25
CA VAL A 159 4.17 2.73 -14.04
C VAL A 159 4.75 1.62 -13.15
N ALA A 160 5.67 1.95 -12.26
CA ALA A 160 6.27 1.00 -11.33
C ALA A 160 5.25 0.45 -10.31
N ILE A 161 4.34 1.30 -9.82
CA ILE A 161 3.23 0.86 -8.97
C ILE A 161 2.29 -0.08 -9.73
N ALA A 162 1.96 0.23 -10.98
CA ALA A 162 1.18 -0.68 -11.81
C ALA A 162 1.90 -2.04 -11.97
N ALA A 163 3.21 -2.03 -12.26
CA ALA A 163 4.01 -3.25 -12.37
C ALA A 163 4.01 -4.09 -11.08
N TYR A 164 4.09 -3.44 -9.91
CA TYR A 164 3.93 -4.10 -8.61
C TYR A 164 2.58 -4.82 -8.50
N LEU A 165 1.49 -4.13 -8.85
CA LEU A 165 0.14 -4.69 -8.79
C LEU A 165 -0.05 -5.86 -9.77
N TRP A 166 0.56 -5.77 -10.97
CA TRP A 166 0.59 -6.86 -11.93
C TRP A 166 1.39 -8.06 -11.39
N ALA A 167 2.57 -7.84 -10.84
CA ALA A 167 3.40 -8.87 -10.23
C ALA A 167 2.64 -9.59 -9.10
N ASN A 168 1.95 -8.84 -8.24
CA ASN A 168 1.11 -9.38 -7.17
C ASN A 168 -0.01 -10.31 -7.68
N ARG A 169 -0.51 -10.12 -8.90
CA ARG A 169 -1.56 -10.96 -9.50
C ARG A 169 -1.01 -12.14 -10.28
N LEU A 170 0.12 -11.96 -10.96
CA LEU A 170 0.66 -12.96 -11.87
C LEU A 170 1.55 -14.00 -11.17
N TRP A 171 2.21 -13.63 -10.08
CA TRP A 171 3.11 -14.56 -9.40
C TRP A 171 2.36 -15.56 -8.52
N PRO A 172 2.80 -16.85 -8.51
CA PRO A 172 2.17 -17.91 -7.74
C PRO A 172 2.15 -17.59 -6.23
N ILE A 173 1.06 -17.97 -5.55
CA ILE A 173 0.89 -17.75 -4.11
C ILE A 173 1.98 -18.46 -3.29
N GLY A 174 2.42 -19.67 -3.74
CA GLY A 174 3.46 -20.47 -3.07
C GLY A 174 4.90 -20.07 -3.42
N MET A 175 5.12 -18.96 -4.16
CA MET A 175 6.47 -18.53 -4.51
C MET A 175 7.23 -18.08 -3.27
N GLU A 176 8.43 -18.62 -3.05
CA GLU A 176 9.32 -18.21 -1.97
C GLU A 176 9.73 -16.75 -2.12
N ALA A 177 9.74 -16.03 -0.99
CA ALA A 177 10.05 -14.59 -0.93
C ALA A 177 9.21 -13.70 -1.88
N ARG A 178 7.99 -14.11 -2.22
CA ARG A 178 7.09 -13.43 -3.15
C ARG A 178 6.99 -11.92 -2.92
N ALA A 179 6.81 -11.49 -1.66
CA ALA A 179 6.70 -10.08 -1.32
C ALA A 179 7.96 -9.27 -1.70
N GLN A 180 9.15 -9.88 -1.61
CA GLN A 180 10.40 -9.26 -2.03
C GLN A 180 10.47 -9.12 -3.56
N TRP A 181 10.04 -10.15 -4.30
CA TRP A 181 9.99 -10.10 -5.75
C TRP A 181 8.99 -9.07 -6.28
N GLU A 182 7.85 -8.91 -5.62
CA GLU A 182 6.89 -7.85 -5.92
C GLU A 182 7.54 -6.45 -5.78
N LEU A 183 8.31 -6.21 -4.71
CA LEU A 183 9.07 -4.98 -4.53
C LEU A 183 10.19 -4.82 -5.56
N HIS A 184 10.88 -5.92 -5.93
CA HIS A 184 11.88 -5.89 -6.99
C HIS A 184 11.25 -5.48 -8.33
N ALA A 185 10.04 -5.96 -8.66
CA ALA A 185 9.34 -5.56 -9.87
C ALA A 185 9.05 -4.04 -9.89
N LEU A 186 8.64 -3.46 -8.75
CA LEU A 186 8.44 -2.02 -8.62
C LEU A 186 9.74 -1.25 -8.88
N PHE A 187 10.80 -1.55 -8.14
CA PHE A 187 12.04 -0.79 -8.23
C PHE A 187 12.77 -1.00 -9.57
N ALA A 188 12.75 -2.22 -10.11
CA ALA A 188 13.32 -2.52 -11.41
C ALA A 188 12.60 -1.74 -12.53
N THR A 189 11.27 -1.73 -12.52
CA THR A 189 10.47 -0.97 -13.49
C THR A 189 10.72 0.53 -13.38
N TRP A 190 10.86 1.04 -12.15
CA TRP A 190 11.17 2.46 -11.94
C TRP A 190 12.56 2.80 -12.45
N LEU A 191 13.57 1.98 -12.13
CA LEU A 191 14.93 2.14 -12.63
C LEU A 191 14.99 2.09 -14.17
N VAL A 192 14.32 1.11 -14.80
CA VAL A 192 14.21 1.01 -16.25
C VAL A 192 13.58 2.27 -16.84
N SER A 193 12.56 2.84 -16.18
CA SER A 193 11.95 4.10 -16.60
C SER A 193 12.95 5.26 -16.59
N PHE A 194 13.84 5.34 -15.61
CA PHE A 194 14.91 6.36 -15.55
C PHE A 194 15.96 6.17 -16.65
N VAL A 195 16.44 4.95 -16.82
CA VAL A 195 17.41 4.63 -17.88
C VAL A 195 16.84 4.95 -19.25
N TRP A 196 15.60 4.53 -19.50
CA TRP A 196 14.93 4.79 -20.78
C TRP A 196 14.68 6.29 -21.02
N ALA A 197 14.25 7.04 -20.01
CA ALA A 197 14.04 8.48 -20.09
C ALA A 197 15.34 9.25 -20.35
N ALA A 198 16.47 8.83 -19.74
CA ALA A 198 17.78 9.41 -19.97
C ALA A 198 18.23 9.26 -21.44
N CYS A 199 17.91 8.13 -22.07
CA CYS A 199 18.27 7.81 -23.46
C CYS A 199 17.26 8.31 -24.50
N THR A 200 16.11 8.88 -24.07
CA THR A 200 15.01 9.25 -24.96
C THR A 200 14.75 10.75 -24.92
N ALA A 201 14.26 11.33 -26.01
CA ALA A 201 13.81 12.73 -26.01
C ALA A 201 12.69 12.95 -24.99
N PRO A 202 12.75 14.02 -24.16
CA PRO A 202 11.78 14.24 -23.06
C PRO A 202 10.32 14.17 -23.52
N ALA A 203 9.99 14.80 -24.64
CA ALA A 203 8.61 14.79 -25.16
C ALA A 203 8.11 13.37 -25.51
N LYS A 204 9.00 12.49 -25.96
CA LYS A 204 8.69 11.08 -26.23
C LYS A 204 8.56 10.33 -24.90
N ALA A 205 9.46 10.58 -23.94
CA ALA A 205 9.44 9.94 -22.61
C ALA A 205 8.12 10.25 -21.86
N TRP A 206 7.69 11.51 -21.82
CA TRP A 206 6.42 11.91 -21.19
C TRP A 206 5.23 11.12 -21.77
N ARG A 207 5.13 11.08 -23.09
CA ARG A 207 4.01 10.44 -23.77
C ARG A 207 3.97 8.93 -23.55
N TRP A 208 5.12 8.25 -23.71
CA TRP A 208 5.15 6.79 -23.58
C TRP A 208 4.93 6.31 -22.15
N LEU A 209 5.53 6.99 -21.16
CA LEU A 209 5.29 6.64 -19.77
C LEU A 209 3.83 6.90 -19.35
N ALA A 210 3.19 7.95 -19.89
CA ALA A 210 1.77 8.17 -19.67
C ALA A 210 0.91 7.04 -20.27
N TRP A 211 1.24 6.54 -21.46
CA TRP A 211 0.56 5.38 -22.05
C TRP A 211 0.83 4.09 -21.28
N CYS A 212 2.07 3.87 -20.82
CA CYS A 212 2.38 2.72 -19.96
C CYS A 212 1.57 2.76 -18.65
N ALA A 213 1.44 3.92 -18.02
CA ALA A 213 0.60 4.08 -16.83
C ALA A 213 -0.89 3.84 -17.16
N ALA A 214 -1.38 4.40 -18.28
CA ALA A 214 -2.76 4.23 -18.72
C ALA A 214 -3.12 2.76 -18.93
N LEU A 215 -2.29 2.01 -19.64
CA LEU A 215 -2.49 0.58 -19.87
C LEU A 215 -2.26 -0.23 -18.59
N GLY A 216 -1.22 0.10 -17.83
CA GLY A 216 -0.88 -0.58 -16.59
C GLY A 216 -2.02 -0.57 -15.58
N PHE A 217 -2.65 0.59 -15.35
CA PHE A 217 -3.81 0.69 -14.46
C PHE A 217 -5.11 0.25 -15.14
N GLY A 218 -5.37 0.69 -16.37
CA GLY A 218 -6.64 0.42 -17.05
C GLY A 218 -6.92 -1.06 -17.33
N LEU A 219 -5.87 -1.89 -17.45
CA LEU A 219 -6.01 -3.33 -17.66
C LEU A 219 -6.01 -4.15 -16.36
N LEU A 220 -5.73 -3.54 -15.18
CA LEU A 220 -5.77 -4.25 -13.90
C LEU A 220 -7.13 -4.91 -13.61
N PRO A 221 -8.29 -4.28 -13.85
CA PRO A 221 -9.58 -4.94 -13.64
C PRO A 221 -9.76 -6.17 -14.53
N VAL A 222 -9.24 -6.14 -15.77
CA VAL A 222 -9.27 -7.29 -16.67
C VAL A 222 -8.39 -8.42 -16.14
N LEU A 223 -7.19 -8.07 -15.66
CA LEU A 223 -6.30 -9.03 -15.01
C LEU A 223 -6.94 -9.62 -13.75
N ASN A 224 -7.58 -8.80 -12.92
CA ASN A 224 -8.32 -9.26 -11.75
C ASN A 224 -9.42 -10.27 -12.14
N ALA A 225 -10.18 -9.97 -13.19
CA ALA A 225 -11.23 -10.87 -13.69
C ALA A 225 -10.67 -12.20 -14.24
N ALA A 226 -9.47 -12.16 -14.85
CA ALA A 226 -8.83 -13.35 -15.39
C ALA A 226 -8.13 -14.23 -14.35
N THR A 227 -7.62 -13.63 -13.26
CA THR A 227 -6.80 -14.33 -12.26
C THR A 227 -7.53 -14.63 -10.95
N SER A 228 -8.71 -14.07 -10.73
CA SER A 228 -9.52 -14.33 -9.53
C SER A 228 -10.92 -14.79 -9.92
N HIS A 229 -11.53 -15.63 -9.07
CA HIS A 229 -12.93 -16.03 -9.22
C HIS A 229 -13.93 -14.88 -9.01
N ARG A 230 -13.44 -13.68 -8.65
CA ARG A 230 -14.24 -12.47 -8.43
C ARG A 230 -14.04 -11.52 -9.60
N ASN A 231 -14.93 -11.58 -10.58
CA ASN A 231 -14.95 -10.65 -11.70
C ASN A 231 -15.66 -9.33 -11.31
N LEU A 232 -15.52 -8.29 -12.15
CA LEU A 232 -16.11 -6.94 -11.95
C LEU A 232 -17.62 -6.96 -11.62
N LEU A 233 -18.37 -7.96 -12.10
CA LEU A 233 -19.82 -8.05 -11.91
C LEU A 233 -20.22 -8.62 -10.53
N GLN A 234 -19.41 -9.53 -9.98
CA GLN A 234 -19.71 -10.13 -8.67
C GLN A 234 -19.68 -9.15 -7.50
N PRO A 235 -18.69 -8.26 -7.34
CA PRO A 235 -18.69 -7.26 -6.28
C PRO A 235 -19.91 -6.33 -6.33
N MET A 236 -20.40 -5.99 -7.52
CA MET A 236 -21.61 -5.19 -7.67
C MET A 236 -22.87 -5.97 -7.27
N GLN A 237 -22.90 -7.30 -7.48
CA GLN A 237 -24.02 -8.16 -7.12
C GLN A 237 -24.01 -8.57 -5.64
N THR A 238 -22.81 -8.76 -5.06
CA THR A 238 -22.63 -9.18 -3.67
C THR A 238 -22.53 -8.00 -2.68
N GLY A 239 -22.55 -6.76 -3.17
CA GLY A 239 -22.43 -5.56 -2.34
C GLY A 239 -21.01 -5.31 -1.82
N ASP A 240 -19.98 -5.93 -2.39
CA ASP A 240 -18.57 -5.66 -2.03
C ASP A 240 -18.11 -4.33 -2.64
N ALA A 241 -18.53 -3.23 -2.01
CA ALA A 241 -18.23 -1.88 -2.45
C ALA A 241 -16.70 -1.59 -2.47
N VAL A 242 -15.90 -2.31 -1.69
CA VAL A 242 -14.45 -2.08 -1.62
C VAL A 242 -13.78 -2.58 -2.90
N MET A 243 -14.07 -3.81 -3.32
CA MET A 243 -13.51 -4.38 -4.55
C MET A 243 -14.00 -3.63 -5.79
N ALA A 244 -15.29 -3.31 -5.86
CA ALA A 244 -15.84 -2.51 -6.95
C ALA A 244 -15.19 -1.12 -7.01
N GLY A 245 -14.97 -0.48 -5.87
CA GLY A 245 -14.32 0.82 -5.77
C GLY A 245 -12.86 0.80 -6.23
N MET A 246 -12.12 -0.27 -5.94
CA MET A 246 -10.75 -0.44 -6.41
C MET A 246 -10.67 -0.57 -7.94
N ASP A 247 -11.50 -1.42 -8.54
CA ASP A 247 -11.50 -1.61 -9.99
C ASP A 247 -11.93 -0.34 -10.74
N LEU A 248 -12.95 0.37 -10.23
CA LEU A 248 -13.35 1.68 -10.76
C LEU A 248 -12.24 2.73 -10.61
N GLY A 249 -11.51 2.70 -9.50
CA GLY A 249 -10.36 3.56 -9.27
C GLY A 249 -9.23 3.31 -10.27
N PHE A 250 -8.94 2.05 -10.58
CA PHE A 250 -7.94 1.71 -11.60
C PHE A 250 -8.37 2.14 -13.00
N ILE A 251 -9.64 1.96 -13.37
CA ILE A 251 -10.18 2.47 -14.64
C ILE A 251 -10.05 3.99 -14.71
N ALA A 252 -10.46 4.70 -13.65
CA ALA A 252 -10.37 6.16 -13.59
C ALA A 252 -8.94 6.66 -13.73
N LEU A 253 -7.97 6.03 -13.05
CA LEU A 253 -6.54 6.34 -13.19
C LEU A 253 -6.05 6.06 -14.61
N GLY A 254 -6.40 4.91 -15.18
CA GLY A 254 -6.05 4.56 -16.57
C GLY A 254 -6.55 5.60 -17.56
N LEU A 255 -7.82 6.02 -17.45
CA LEU A 255 -8.43 7.04 -18.28
C LEU A 255 -7.77 8.42 -18.09
N ALA A 256 -7.43 8.81 -16.86
CA ALA A 256 -6.74 10.07 -16.57
C ALA A 256 -5.36 10.12 -17.23
N PHE A 257 -4.57 9.04 -17.14
CA PHE A 257 -3.26 8.96 -17.82
C PHE A 257 -3.40 8.92 -19.34
N ALA A 258 -4.41 8.22 -19.89
CA ALA A 258 -4.69 8.21 -21.31
C ALA A 258 -5.07 9.60 -21.85
N ALA A 259 -5.94 10.31 -21.14
CA ALA A 259 -6.30 11.68 -21.46
C ALA A 259 -5.07 12.61 -21.45
N GLY A 260 -4.20 12.48 -20.46
CA GLY A 260 -2.93 13.19 -20.39
C GLY A 260 -2.01 12.89 -21.59
N ALA A 261 -1.88 11.63 -21.97
CA ALA A 261 -1.08 11.20 -23.13
C ALA A 261 -1.62 11.78 -24.43
N LEU A 262 -2.94 11.76 -24.64
CA LEU A 262 -3.61 12.32 -25.81
C LEU A 262 -3.45 13.86 -25.87
N ALA A 263 -3.60 14.55 -24.73
CA ALA A 263 -3.40 16.00 -24.67
C ALA A 263 -1.97 16.39 -25.04
N MET A 264 -0.96 15.61 -24.60
CA MET A 264 0.42 15.83 -24.99
C MET A 264 0.65 15.59 -26.49
N GLN A 265 -0.01 14.57 -27.10
CA GLN A 265 0.05 14.33 -28.55
C GLN A 265 -0.54 15.48 -29.36
N HIS A 266 -1.71 15.98 -28.95
CA HIS A 266 -2.38 17.08 -29.66
C HIS A 266 -1.52 18.35 -29.66
N ARG A 267 -0.96 18.72 -28.50
CA ARG A 267 -0.07 19.90 -28.40
C ARG A 267 1.19 19.80 -29.26
N GLN A 268 1.73 18.60 -29.47
CA GLN A 268 2.88 18.38 -30.36
C GLN A 268 2.54 18.54 -31.84
N LYS A 269 1.31 18.14 -32.25
CA LYS A 269 0.83 18.32 -33.64
C LYS A 269 0.61 19.79 -33.98
N VAL A 270 0.10 20.58 -33.03
CA VAL A 270 -0.18 22.02 -33.24
C VAL A 270 1.11 22.87 -33.29
N ARG A 271 2.22 22.38 -32.72
CA ARG A 271 3.52 23.09 -32.70
C ARG A 271 4.44 22.73 -33.88
N ARG A 272 4.05 21.79 -34.74
CA ARG A 272 4.71 21.45 -36.01
C ARG A 272 4.02 22.14 -37.15
#